data_ee1a17c468a61f1b03b056586fb56ce9
#
_entry.id   ee1a17c468a61f1b03b056586fb56ce9
#
_cell.length_a   1.000
_cell.length_b   1.000
_cell.length_c   1.000
_cell.angle_alpha   90.00
_cell.angle_beta   90.00
_cell.angle_gamma   90.00
#
_symmetry.space_group_name_H-M   'P 1'
#
loop_
_entity.id
_entity.type
_entity.pdbx_description
1 polymer ?
#
loop_
_entity_poly.entity_id
_entity_poly.type
_entity_poly.pdbx_seq_one_letter_code
_entity_poly.pdbx_strand_id
1 'polypeptide(L)'
;MTSIFLIRGNRILLLYRVGSSAIRDSWVGIGGHVDPDEIRDPTQAALRELEEEVGLSPDQIRDLTLRYVSLRDNGEELRITYYFTATLPPGTPDPQKCTEGELRWFEIAPEVADLSMPPTTSVALKHWLSRGRYDNLLRSIVMGSDGPLVLPLAGE
;
A
#
# COMPACT_ATOMS: atom_id res chain seq x y z
N MET A 1 0.38 -5.06 -9.12
CA MET A 1 -0.43 -4.15 -8.26
C MET A 1 0.48 -3.19 -7.52
N THR A 2 0.01 -1.98 -7.26
CA THR A 2 0.65 -1.03 -6.34
C THR A 2 -0.29 -0.72 -5.19
N SER A 3 0.27 -0.27 -4.06
CA SER A 3 -0.49 0.14 -2.87
C SER A 3 0.33 1.17 -2.10
N ILE A 4 -0.22 2.33 -1.81
CA ILE A 4 0.44 3.41 -1.08
C ILE A 4 -0.22 3.57 0.27
N PHE A 5 0.57 3.47 1.34
CA PHE A 5 0.19 3.93 2.68
C PHE A 5 0.54 5.41 2.79
N LEU A 6 -0.47 6.26 2.73
CA LEU A 6 -0.29 7.70 2.79
C LEU A 6 -0.36 8.19 4.24
N ILE A 7 0.68 8.90 4.68
CA ILE A 7 0.91 9.26 6.07
C ILE A 7 0.82 10.78 6.24
N ARG A 8 0.13 11.24 7.27
CA ARG A 8 0.16 12.62 7.73
C ARG A 8 0.31 12.66 9.25
N GLY A 9 1.47 13.13 9.72
CA GLY A 9 1.76 13.11 11.16
C GLY A 9 1.66 11.70 11.74
N ASN A 10 0.80 11.51 12.71
CA ASN A 10 0.54 10.19 13.32
C ASN A 10 -0.73 9.51 12.77
N ARG A 11 -1.12 9.80 11.53
CA ARG A 11 -2.28 9.20 10.88
C ARG A 11 -1.93 8.57 9.54
N ILE A 12 -2.65 7.52 9.20
CA ILE A 12 -2.57 6.80 7.93
C ILE A 12 -3.91 6.88 7.20
N LEU A 13 -3.89 7.19 5.92
CA LEU A 13 -5.06 7.18 5.06
C LEU A 13 -5.21 5.82 4.41
N LEU A 14 -6.36 5.20 4.61
CA LEU A 14 -6.72 3.94 3.98
C LEU A 14 -8.00 4.10 3.17
N LEU A 15 -8.13 3.25 2.16
CA LEU A 15 -9.30 3.13 1.30
C LEU A 15 -10.11 1.91 1.71
N TYR A 16 -11.40 2.10 2.01
CA TYR A 16 -12.36 1.01 2.12
C TYR A 16 -12.92 0.70 0.74
N ARG A 17 -12.47 -0.38 0.17
CA ARG A 17 -12.88 -0.81 -1.17
C ARG A 17 -14.13 -1.67 -1.08
N VAL A 18 -15.17 -1.26 -1.82
CA VAL A 18 -16.50 -1.89 -1.86
C VAL A 18 -16.80 -2.35 -3.27
N GLY A 19 -17.48 -3.49 -3.41
CA GLY A 19 -18.12 -3.88 -4.67
C GLY A 19 -17.29 -4.65 -5.67
N SER A 20 -16.16 -5.23 -5.28
CA SER A 20 -15.46 -6.22 -6.09
C SER A 20 -16.11 -7.59 -5.91
N SER A 21 -16.54 -8.24 -7.01
CA SER A 21 -17.08 -9.60 -6.99
C SER A 21 -16.04 -10.67 -6.54
N ALA A 22 -14.76 -10.30 -6.56
CA ALA A 22 -13.65 -11.21 -6.28
C ALA A 22 -13.02 -11.02 -4.90
N ILE A 23 -13.23 -9.88 -4.24
CA ILE A 23 -12.59 -9.53 -2.97
C ILE A 23 -13.67 -8.99 -2.03
N ARG A 24 -13.73 -9.53 -0.80
CA ARG A 24 -14.58 -8.97 0.27
C ARG A 24 -14.23 -7.50 0.48
N ASP A 25 -15.22 -6.71 0.87
CA ASP A 25 -15.03 -5.34 1.33
C ASP A 25 -13.88 -5.30 2.34
N SER A 26 -12.88 -4.49 2.05
CA SER A 26 -11.64 -4.49 2.84
C SER A 26 -10.91 -3.16 2.78
N TRP A 27 -10.14 -2.89 3.82
CA TRP A 27 -9.24 -1.75 3.88
C TRP A 27 -7.94 -2.05 3.13
N VAL A 28 -7.53 -1.12 2.27
CA VAL A 28 -6.31 -1.22 1.47
C VAL A 28 -5.60 0.13 1.42
N GLY A 29 -4.35 0.15 0.97
CA GLY A 29 -3.69 1.39 0.55
C GLY A 29 -4.26 1.88 -0.79
N ILE A 30 -3.91 3.10 -1.17
CA ILE A 30 -4.29 3.70 -2.45
C ILE A 30 -3.44 3.09 -3.56
N GLY A 31 -4.04 2.61 -4.63
CA GLY A 31 -3.31 2.04 -5.75
C GLY A 31 -4.10 1.00 -6.53
N GLY A 32 -3.51 0.49 -7.59
CA GLY A 32 -4.18 -0.41 -8.50
C GLY A 32 -3.22 -1.24 -9.36
N HIS A 33 -3.63 -1.54 -10.57
CA HIS A 33 -2.87 -2.39 -11.48
C HIS A 33 -1.64 -1.68 -12.04
N VAL A 34 -0.59 -2.45 -12.30
CA VAL A 34 0.58 -2.01 -13.06
C VAL A 34 0.34 -2.36 -14.52
N ASP A 35 0.39 -1.37 -15.39
CA ASP A 35 0.24 -1.58 -16.81
C ASP A 35 1.49 -2.23 -17.42
N PRO A 36 1.39 -2.92 -18.58
CA PRO A 36 2.53 -3.63 -19.17
C PRO A 36 3.76 -2.77 -19.45
N ASP A 37 3.58 -1.51 -19.78
CA ASP A 37 4.65 -0.55 -20.01
C ASP A 37 5.26 0.04 -18.74
N GLU A 38 4.58 -0.12 -17.60
CA GLU A 38 5.02 0.33 -16.27
C GLU A 38 5.77 -0.75 -15.46
N ILE A 39 5.85 -1.99 -15.96
CA ILE A 39 6.46 -3.13 -15.22
C ILE A 39 7.90 -2.83 -14.78
N ARG A 40 8.64 -2.04 -15.57
CA ARG A 40 10.02 -1.67 -15.25
C ARG A 40 10.16 -0.56 -14.22
N ASP A 41 9.08 0.16 -13.95
CA ASP A 41 9.04 1.26 -12.99
C ASP A 41 7.68 1.30 -12.26
N PRO A 42 7.51 0.52 -11.20
CA PRO A 42 6.27 0.49 -10.45
C PRO A 42 5.96 1.82 -9.72
N THR A 43 6.94 2.73 -9.63
CA THR A 43 6.72 4.08 -9.09
C THR A 43 5.80 4.89 -9.99
N GLN A 44 5.96 4.78 -11.31
CA GLN A 44 5.06 5.44 -12.27
C GLN A 44 3.62 4.94 -12.12
N ALA A 45 3.43 3.62 -12.02
CA ALA A 45 2.12 3.04 -11.78
C ALA A 45 1.50 3.56 -10.47
N ALA A 46 2.28 3.60 -9.38
CA ALA A 46 1.80 4.10 -8.10
C ALA A 46 1.34 5.56 -8.17
N LEU A 47 2.09 6.43 -8.86
CA LEU A 47 1.75 7.84 -9.02
C LEU A 47 0.53 8.05 -9.92
N ARG A 48 0.41 7.29 -11.02
CA ARG A 48 -0.77 7.33 -11.90
C ARG A 48 -2.02 6.92 -11.12
N GLU A 49 -1.97 5.81 -10.41
CA GLU A 49 -3.11 5.33 -9.60
C GLU A 49 -3.49 6.33 -8.50
N LEU A 50 -2.50 6.99 -7.87
CA LEU A 50 -2.77 8.03 -6.88
C LEU A 50 -3.58 9.19 -7.46
N GLU A 51 -3.24 9.62 -8.66
CA GLU A 51 -3.96 10.71 -9.35
C GLU A 51 -5.34 10.25 -9.83
N GLU A 52 -5.44 9.09 -10.44
CA GLU A 52 -6.70 8.53 -10.95
C GLU A 52 -7.70 8.26 -9.84
N GLU A 53 -7.25 7.63 -8.76
CA GLU A 53 -8.13 7.15 -7.69
C GLU A 53 -8.53 8.25 -6.70
N VAL A 54 -7.60 9.11 -6.31
CA VAL A 54 -7.85 10.12 -5.26
C VAL A 54 -7.53 11.56 -5.66
N GLY A 55 -7.07 11.79 -6.89
CA GLY A 55 -6.84 13.12 -7.43
C GLY A 55 -5.63 13.85 -6.85
N LEU A 56 -4.68 13.14 -6.25
CA LEU A 56 -3.43 13.71 -5.75
C LEU A 56 -2.34 13.62 -6.82
N SER A 57 -1.78 14.76 -7.18
CA SER A 57 -0.62 14.82 -8.09
C SER A 57 0.69 14.53 -7.36
N PRO A 58 1.74 14.11 -8.09
CA PRO A 58 3.04 13.77 -7.49
C PRO A 58 3.68 14.88 -6.65
N ASP A 59 3.45 16.15 -7.00
CA ASP A 59 3.97 17.32 -6.29
C ASP A 59 3.25 17.62 -4.97
N GLN A 60 2.10 16.99 -4.72
CA GLN A 60 1.34 17.12 -3.48
C GLN A 60 1.79 16.14 -2.39
N ILE A 61 2.63 15.17 -2.72
CA ILE A 61 3.17 14.20 -1.75
C ILE A 61 4.68 14.33 -1.61
N ARG A 62 5.22 13.74 -0.54
CA ARG A 62 6.67 13.69 -0.24
C ARG A 62 7.09 12.26 0.07
N ASP A 63 8.37 11.99 -0.10
CA ASP A 63 9.05 10.79 0.39
C ASP A 63 8.39 9.47 -0.08
N LEU A 64 7.89 9.45 -1.33
CA LEU A 64 7.37 8.21 -1.90
C LEU A 64 8.49 7.16 -1.96
N THR A 65 8.34 6.10 -1.17
CA THR A 65 9.38 5.09 -0.98
C THR A 65 8.79 3.69 -1.08
N LEU A 66 9.38 2.85 -1.93
CA LEU A 66 9.04 1.43 -2.00
C LEU A 66 9.54 0.73 -0.73
N ARG A 67 8.63 0.08 -0.01
CA ARG A 67 8.91 -0.55 1.28
C ARG A 67 8.84 -2.07 1.26
N TYR A 68 7.90 -2.61 0.49
CA TYR A 68 7.70 -4.06 0.37
C TYR A 68 7.38 -4.45 -1.05
N VAL A 69 7.87 -5.62 -1.43
CA VAL A 69 7.41 -6.35 -2.62
C VAL A 69 6.86 -7.68 -2.15
N SER A 70 5.57 -7.92 -2.34
CA SER A 70 4.94 -9.17 -1.96
C SER A 70 4.79 -10.11 -3.14
N LEU A 71 5.01 -11.38 -2.88
CA LEU A 71 4.73 -12.48 -3.80
C LEU A 71 3.72 -13.42 -3.15
N ARG A 72 2.62 -13.64 -3.85
CA ARG A 72 1.56 -14.55 -3.41
C ARG A 72 1.12 -15.43 -4.58
N ASP A 73 1.24 -16.72 -4.38
CA ASP A 73 0.64 -17.72 -5.25
C ASP A 73 -0.78 -18.01 -4.74
N ASN A 74 -1.79 -17.82 -5.60
CA ASN A 74 -3.19 -18.14 -5.28
C ASN A 74 -3.66 -19.47 -5.92
N GLY A 75 -2.73 -20.23 -6.51
CA GLY A 75 -2.99 -21.47 -7.21
C GLY A 75 -3.33 -21.33 -8.70
N GLU A 76 -3.58 -20.13 -9.17
CA GLU A 76 -3.86 -19.82 -10.58
C GLU A 76 -2.80 -18.89 -11.18
N GLU A 77 -2.32 -17.94 -10.38
CA GLU A 77 -1.36 -16.93 -10.81
C GLU A 77 -0.45 -16.51 -9.66
N LEU A 78 0.74 -16.03 -10.00
CA LEU A 78 1.63 -15.35 -9.06
C LEU A 78 1.28 -13.87 -9.02
N ARG A 79 0.80 -13.40 -7.88
CA ARG A 79 0.49 -11.98 -7.65
C ARG A 79 1.65 -11.26 -7.00
N ILE A 80 2.03 -10.15 -7.60
CA ILE A 80 3.04 -9.23 -7.07
C ILE A 80 2.35 -7.92 -6.70
N THR A 81 2.62 -7.44 -5.47
CA THR A 81 2.17 -6.11 -5.03
C THR A 81 3.35 -5.32 -4.49
N TYR A 82 3.49 -4.10 -4.97
CA TYR A 82 4.47 -3.12 -4.53
C TYR A 82 3.83 -2.19 -3.51
N TYR A 83 4.33 -2.22 -2.27
CA TYR A 83 3.84 -1.37 -1.19
C TYR A 83 4.78 -0.19 -0.97
N PHE A 84 4.21 0.99 -1.12
CA PHE A 84 4.89 2.26 -0.89
C PHE A 84 4.40 2.91 0.38
N THR A 85 5.23 3.76 0.96
CA THR A 85 4.82 4.80 1.90
C THR A 85 5.06 6.16 1.28
N ALA A 86 4.21 7.13 1.59
CA ALA A 86 4.39 8.52 1.20
C ALA A 86 3.82 9.44 2.28
N THR A 87 4.30 10.67 2.32
CA THR A 87 3.82 11.69 3.25
C THR A 87 2.92 12.68 2.52
N LEU A 88 1.75 12.94 3.07
CA LEU A 88 0.91 14.07 2.67
C LEU A 88 1.21 15.24 3.62
N PRO A 89 1.82 16.34 3.14
CA PRO A 89 2.18 17.47 4.00
C PRO A 89 0.96 18.10 4.70
N PRO A 90 1.12 18.65 5.92
CA PRO A 90 -0.01 19.23 6.68
C PRO A 90 -0.78 20.33 5.96
N GLY A 91 -0.11 21.08 5.09
CA GLY A 91 -0.74 22.17 4.32
C GLY A 91 -1.46 21.71 3.05
N THR A 92 -1.35 20.44 2.69
CA THR A 92 -2.02 19.89 1.51
C THR A 92 -3.45 19.50 1.89
N PRO A 93 -4.48 19.90 1.11
CA PRO A 93 -5.86 19.48 1.35
C PRO A 93 -6.00 17.96 1.32
N ASP A 94 -6.98 17.44 2.07
CA ASP A 94 -7.35 16.03 1.99
C ASP A 94 -7.83 15.69 0.58
N PRO A 95 -7.59 14.46 0.11
CA PRO A 95 -8.17 13.99 -1.15
C PRO A 95 -9.69 14.16 -1.16
N GLN A 96 -10.19 14.80 -2.21
CA GLN A 96 -11.63 15.10 -2.37
C GLN A 96 -12.33 14.09 -3.29
N LYS A 97 -11.56 13.24 -3.96
CA LYS A 97 -12.03 12.25 -4.90
C LYS A 97 -11.71 10.86 -4.34
N CYS A 98 -12.63 9.93 -4.53
CA CYS A 98 -12.37 8.51 -4.38
C CYS A 98 -13.26 7.75 -5.35
N THR A 99 -12.67 7.05 -6.31
CA THR A 99 -13.42 6.36 -7.37
C THR A 99 -13.80 4.92 -6.98
N GLU A 100 -13.11 4.33 -6.00
CA GLU A 100 -13.26 2.90 -5.70
C GLU A 100 -13.78 2.60 -4.29
N GLY A 101 -14.17 3.61 -3.52
CA GLY A 101 -14.69 3.39 -2.18
C GLY A 101 -14.67 4.64 -1.30
N GLU A 102 -14.40 4.45 -0.03
CA GLU A 102 -14.38 5.50 1.00
C GLU A 102 -12.99 5.65 1.60
N LEU A 103 -12.48 6.88 1.68
CA LEU A 103 -11.22 7.20 2.35
C LEU A 103 -11.45 7.52 3.83
N ARG A 104 -10.57 7.01 4.68
CA ARG A 104 -10.59 7.34 6.11
C ARG A 104 -9.18 7.42 6.69
N TRP A 105 -8.98 8.45 7.52
CA TRP A 105 -7.80 8.60 8.34
C TRP A 105 -7.92 7.78 9.62
N PHE A 106 -6.88 7.02 9.92
CA PHE A 106 -6.74 6.28 11.18
C PHE A 106 -5.53 6.79 11.95
N GLU A 107 -5.61 6.79 13.28
CA GLU A 107 -4.42 6.95 14.09
C GLU A 107 -3.46 5.78 13.87
N ILE A 108 -2.16 6.07 13.80
CA ILE A 108 -1.13 5.01 13.66
C ILE A 108 -0.98 4.32 15.01
N ALA A 109 -1.63 3.19 15.15
CA ALA A 109 -1.65 2.34 16.32
C ALA A 109 -1.71 0.86 15.88
N PRO A 110 -1.31 -0.11 16.74
CA PRO A 110 -1.34 -1.53 16.37
C PRO A 110 -2.69 -2.02 15.87
N GLU A 111 -3.78 -1.47 16.39
CA GLU A 111 -5.16 -1.85 16.07
C GLU A 111 -5.54 -1.59 14.60
N VAL A 112 -4.85 -0.67 13.92
CA VAL A 112 -5.07 -0.42 12.49
C VAL A 112 -4.79 -1.68 11.65
N ALA A 113 -3.83 -2.49 12.08
CA ALA A 113 -3.51 -3.74 11.39
C ALA A 113 -4.53 -4.87 11.65
N ASP A 114 -5.47 -4.68 12.56
CA ASP A 114 -6.56 -5.63 12.84
C ASP A 114 -7.82 -5.36 11.99
N LEU A 115 -7.82 -4.30 11.20
CA LEU A 115 -8.87 -4.05 10.22
C LEU A 115 -8.92 -5.20 9.20
N SER A 116 -10.12 -5.43 8.63
CA SER A 116 -10.28 -6.40 7.54
C SER A 116 -9.47 -5.95 6.32
N MET A 117 -8.44 -6.69 5.98
CA MET A 117 -7.49 -6.41 4.89
C MET A 117 -7.16 -7.66 4.10
N PRO A 118 -6.76 -7.53 2.82
CA PRO A 118 -6.12 -8.63 2.11
C PRO A 118 -4.89 -9.15 2.89
N PRO A 119 -4.60 -10.45 2.86
CA PRO A 119 -3.53 -11.04 3.68
C PRO A 119 -2.17 -10.36 3.52
N THR A 120 -1.74 -10.06 2.30
CA THR A 120 -0.46 -9.39 2.05
C THR A 120 -0.44 -7.96 2.57
N THR A 121 -1.54 -7.22 2.45
CA THR A 121 -1.69 -5.86 2.99
C THR A 121 -1.59 -5.87 4.52
N SER A 122 -2.27 -6.82 5.17
CA SER A 122 -2.19 -7.00 6.63
C SER A 122 -0.76 -7.27 7.09
N VAL A 123 -0.03 -8.16 6.41
CA VAL A 123 1.37 -8.48 6.75
C VAL A 123 2.27 -7.26 6.56
N ALA A 124 2.13 -6.56 5.43
CA ALA A 124 2.92 -5.35 5.15
C ALA A 124 2.69 -4.27 6.20
N LEU A 125 1.44 -4.00 6.54
CA LEU A 125 1.10 -2.97 7.51
C LEU A 125 1.54 -3.34 8.94
N LYS A 126 1.32 -4.57 9.37
CA LYS A 126 1.79 -5.07 10.69
C LYS A 126 3.30 -4.94 10.84
N HIS A 127 4.04 -5.36 9.84
CA HIS A 127 5.49 -5.25 9.86
C HIS A 127 5.94 -3.79 9.83
N TRP A 128 5.31 -2.96 9.01
CA TRP A 128 5.64 -1.53 8.93
C TRP A 128 5.38 -0.83 10.27
N LEU A 129 4.25 -1.07 10.92
CA LEU A 129 3.91 -0.49 12.22
C LEU A 129 4.91 -0.88 13.31
N SER A 130 5.37 -2.11 13.33
CA SER A 130 6.24 -2.65 14.39
C SER A 130 7.73 -2.43 14.15
N ARG A 131 8.17 -2.38 12.90
CA ARG A 131 9.59 -2.34 12.53
C ARG A 131 9.90 -1.41 11.36
N GLY A 132 9.23 -1.59 10.23
CA GLY A 132 9.59 -0.95 8.97
C GLY A 132 9.57 0.57 9.00
N ARG A 133 8.71 1.18 9.82
CA ARG A 133 8.63 2.64 9.97
C ARG A 133 9.86 3.28 10.61
N TYR A 134 10.72 2.48 11.23
CA TYR A 134 11.92 2.95 11.93
C TYR A 134 13.21 2.76 11.14
N ASP A 135 13.13 2.27 9.92
CA ASP A 135 14.25 2.09 9.01
C ASP A 135 13.86 2.40 7.56
N ASN A 136 14.80 2.28 6.63
CA ASN A 136 14.59 2.50 5.20
C ASN A 136 14.80 1.23 4.36
N LEU A 137 14.72 0.05 4.97
CA LEU A 137 14.98 -1.20 4.26
C LEU A 137 13.81 -1.57 3.36
N LEU A 138 14.13 -2.00 2.15
CA LEU A 138 13.20 -2.70 1.26
C LEU A 138 13.13 -4.17 1.68
N ARG A 139 11.92 -4.73 1.71
CA ARG A 139 11.68 -6.11 2.10
C ARG A 139 10.82 -6.86 1.11
N SER A 140 11.03 -8.16 1.01
CA SER A 140 10.08 -9.05 0.37
C SER A 140 9.11 -9.64 1.40
N ILE A 141 7.87 -9.86 0.96
CA ILE A 141 6.87 -10.64 1.68
C ILE A 141 6.53 -11.85 0.81
N VAL A 142 6.78 -13.04 1.31
CA VAL A 142 6.43 -14.28 0.61
C VAL A 142 5.32 -14.97 1.40
N MET A 143 4.17 -15.17 0.75
CA MET A 143 3.03 -15.86 1.33
C MET A 143 3.13 -17.35 0.99
N GLY A 144 3.57 -18.14 1.94
CA GLY A 144 3.69 -19.59 1.81
C GLY A 144 2.67 -20.35 2.65
N SER A 145 2.67 -21.70 2.52
CA SER A 145 1.81 -22.61 3.29
C SER A 145 2.04 -22.52 4.80
N ASP A 146 3.27 -22.20 5.21
CA ASP A 146 3.67 -22.12 6.62
C ASP A 146 3.52 -20.72 7.23
N GLY A 147 2.80 -19.84 6.52
CA GLY A 147 2.57 -18.46 6.91
C GLY A 147 3.45 -17.45 6.14
N PRO A 148 3.32 -16.16 6.47
CA PRO A 148 4.08 -15.12 5.81
C PRO A 148 5.54 -15.10 6.26
N LEU A 149 6.45 -14.89 5.30
CA LEU A 149 7.86 -14.65 5.55
C LEU A 149 8.22 -13.24 5.09
N VAL A 150 8.76 -12.42 5.99
CA VAL A 150 9.23 -11.07 5.68
C VAL A 150 10.75 -11.05 5.77
N LEU A 151 11.40 -10.78 4.64
CA LEU A 151 12.86 -10.76 4.53
C LEU A 151 13.37 -9.41 4.04
N PRO A 152 14.43 -8.85 4.64
CA PRO A 152 15.08 -7.69 4.04
C PRO A 152 15.68 -8.12 2.69
N LEU A 153 15.45 -7.28 1.68
CA LEU A 153 16.21 -7.37 0.45
C LEU A 153 17.52 -6.64 0.70
N ALA A 154 18.64 -7.37 0.68
CA ALA A 154 19.94 -6.79 0.94
C ALA A 154 20.17 -5.62 0.01
N GLY A 155 20.28 -4.42 0.58
CA GLY A 155 20.91 -3.31 -0.07
C GLY A 155 22.43 -3.51 -0.05
N GLU A 156 23.08 -3.18 -1.13
CA GLU A 156 24.53 -3.04 -1.15
C GLU A 156 25.00 -1.95 -0.16
#